data_295f6399c03c20264ef79fc7921e6c34
#
_entry.id   295f6399c03c20264ef79fc7921e6c34
#
_cell.length_a   1.000
_cell.length_b   1.000
_cell.length_c   1.000
_cell.angle_alpha   90.00
_cell.angle_beta   90.00
_cell.angle_gamma   90.00
#
_symmetry.space_group_name_H-M   'P 1'
#
loop_
_entity.id
_entity.type
_entity.pdbx_description
1 polymer ?
#
loop_
_entity_poly.entity_id
_entity_poly.type
_entity_poly.pdbx_seq_one_letter_code
_entity_poly.pdbx_strand_id
1 'polypeptide(L)' 'VYLEVAARNFGAMKLYHRLGYHCLNTVTLRKDFQPENFEVIRSEELLGYPLEVKKYIK' A
#
# COMPACT_ATOMS: atom_id res chain seq x y z
N VAL A 1 11.08 13.47 9.55
CA VAL A 1 11.35 13.15 8.14
C VAL A 1 10.21 12.31 7.60
N TYR A 2 9.69 12.67 6.46
CA TYR A 2 8.57 12.00 5.81
C TYR A 2 9.02 11.30 4.54
N LEU A 3 8.37 10.17 4.26
CA LEU A 3 8.68 9.34 3.12
C LEU A 3 7.40 8.73 2.58
N GLU A 4 7.19 8.83 1.27
CA GLU A 4 6.07 8.18 0.62
C GLU A 4 6.54 6.95 -0.14
N VAL A 5 5.75 5.89 -0.05
CA VAL A 5 6.04 4.65 -0.77
C VAL A 5 4.73 4.02 -1.22
N ALA A 6 4.72 3.50 -2.44
CA ALA A 6 3.53 2.81 -2.95
C ALA A 6 3.31 1.53 -2.14
N ALA A 7 2.06 1.26 -1.77
CA ALA A 7 1.74 0.09 -0.95
C ALA A 7 2.16 -1.23 -1.63
N ARG A 8 2.14 -1.27 -2.96
CA ARG A 8 2.55 -2.45 -3.71
C ARG A 8 4.06 -2.68 -3.75
N ASN A 9 4.84 -1.69 -3.31
CA ASN A 9 6.30 -1.80 -3.30
C ASN A 9 6.76 -2.40 -1.98
N PHE A 10 6.56 -3.71 -1.85
CA PHE A 10 6.85 -4.41 -0.60
C PHE A 10 8.34 -4.39 -0.25
N GLY A 11 9.20 -4.41 -1.26
CA GLY A 11 10.64 -4.35 -1.04
C GLY A 11 11.07 -3.03 -0.42
N ALA A 12 10.55 -1.92 -0.94
CA ALA A 12 10.82 -0.60 -0.38
C ALA A 12 10.26 -0.45 1.03
N MET A 13 9.04 -0.97 1.26
CA MET A 13 8.43 -0.97 2.59
C MET A 13 9.31 -1.67 3.60
N LYS A 14 9.83 -2.84 3.24
CA LYS A 14 10.70 -3.62 4.11
C LYS A 14 11.98 -2.84 4.43
N LEU A 15 12.58 -2.23 3.41
CA LEU A 15 13.80 -1.45 3.59
C LEU A 15 13.58 -0.27 4.54
N TYR A 16 12.52 0.50 4.30
CA TYR A 16 12.26 1.69 5.08
C TYR A 16 11.87 1.37 6.51
N HIS A 17 11.14 0.27 6.71
CA HIS A 17 10.84 -0.20 8.06
C HIS A 17 12.13 -0.50 8.84
N ARG A 18 13.10 -1.13 8.18
CA ARG A 18 14.40 -1.43 8.78
C ARG A 18 15.18 -0.16 9.11
N LEU A 19 14.96 0.91 8.36
CA LEU A 19 15.65 2.19 8.57
C LEU A 19 14.96 3.07 9.62
N GLY A 20 13.89 2.59 10.24
CA GLY A 20 13.24 3.30 11.34
C GLY A 20 11.96 4.04 10.98
N TYR A 21 11.45 3.88 9.76
CA TYR A 21 10.19 4.51 9.37
C TYR A 21 9.02 3.64 9.83
N HIS A 22 8.69 3.73 11.11
CA HIS A 22 7.70 2.87 11.74
C HIS A 22 6.35 3.54 11.95
N CYS A 23 6.25 4.85 11.84
CA CYS A 23 5.02 5.58 12.09
C CYS A 23 4.30 5.92 10.81
N LEU A 24 3.01 5.60 10.77
CA LEU A 24 2.16 6.03 9.67
C LEU A 24 1.81 7.49 9.86
N ASN A 25 1.95 8.28 8.82
CA ASN A 25 1.56 9.68 8.84
C ASN A 25 0.28 9.88 8.04
N THR A 26 0.35 9.61 6.75
CA THR A 26 -0.79 9.77 5.85
C THR A 26 -1.03 8.46 5.12
N VAL A 27 -2.30 8.15 4.87
CA VAL A 27 -2.68 6.98 4.10
C VAL A 27 -3.50 7.44 2.90
N THR A 28 -3.12 6.99 1.72
CA THR A 28 -3.84 7.28 0.50
C THR A 28 -4.72 6.08 0.14
N LEU A 29 -6.01 6.30 0.03
CA LEU A 29 -6.97 5.28 -0.36
C LEU A 29 -7.56 5.63 -1.71
N ARG A 30 -7.98 4.59 -2.43
CA ARG A 30 -8.49 4.73 -3.78
C ARG A 30 -9.75 3.91 -3.93
N LYS A 31 -10.72 4.44 -4.70
CA LYS A 31 -11.90 3.70 -5.08
C LYS A 31 -11.82 3.48 -6.60
N ASP A 32 -11.83 2.22 -7.01
CA ASP A 32 -11.69 1.90 -8.43
C ASP A 32 -13.05 1.89 -9.11
N PHE A 33 -13.18 2.66 -10.20
CA PHE A 33 -14.39 2.67 -11.02
C PHE A 33 -14.31 1.64 -12.15
N GLN A 34 -13.11 1.15 -12.45
CA GLN A 34 -12.90 0.09 -13.42
C GLN A 34 -12.01 -0.97 -12.79
N PRO A 35 -12.56 -1.74 -11.84
CA PRO A 35 -11.76 -2.70 -11.08
C PRO A 35 -11.13 -3.80 -11.93
N GLU A 36 -11.67 -4.07 -13.12
CA GLU A 36 -11.11 -5.05 -14.04
C GLU A 36 -9.74 -4.69 -14.56
N ASN A 37 -9.32 -3.42 -14.43
CA ASN A 37 -8.00 -2.96 -14.84
C ASN A 37 -6.92 -3.19 -13.77
N PHE A 38 -7.33 -3.73 -12.63
CA PHE A 38 -6.43 -3.94 -11.49
C PHE A 38 -6.60 -5.36 -10.97
N GLU A 39 -5.54 -5.88 -10.38
CA GLU A 39 -5.64 -7.17 -9.70
C GLU A 39 -5.15 -7.02 -8.26
N VAL A 40 -5.80 -7.76 -7.36
CA VAL A 40 -5.41 -7.81 -5.97
C VAL A 40 -4.16 -8.68 -5.85
N ILE A 41 -3.08 -8.12 -5.35
CA ILE A 41 -1.85 -8.87 -5.14
C ILE A 41 -1.66 -9.22 -3.67
N ARG A 42 -2.38 -8.53 -2.77
CA ARG A 42 -2.27 -8.80 -1.35
C ARG A 42 -3.41 -8.14 -0.60
N SER A 43 -3.90 -8.77 0.46
CA SER A 43 -4.85 -8.18 1.40
C SER A 43 -4.14 -7.95 2.72
N GLU A 44 -4.32 -6.77 3.28
CA GLU A 44 -3.72 -6.40 4.56
C GLU A 44 -4.75 -5.74 5.45
N GLU A 45 -4.61 -5.93 6.75
CA GLU A 45 -5.41 -5.19 7.72
C GLU A 45 -4.62 -3.97 8.15
N LEU A 46 -5.26 -2.81 8.08
CA LEU A 46 -4.66 -1.55 8.49
C LEU A 46 -5.62 -0.82 9.40
N LEU A 47 -5.17 -0.52 10.61
CA LEU A 47 -5.96 0.20 11.61
C LEU A 47 -7.32 -0.45 11.87
N GLY A 48 -7.39 -1.78 11.79
CA GLY A 48 -8.61 -2.54 12.04
C GLY A 48 -9.49 -2.75 10.82
N TYR A 49 -9.07 -2.32 9.64
CA TYR A 49 -9.85 -2.47 8.42
C TYR A 49 -9.10 -3.31 7.38
N PRO A 50 -9.78 -4.25 6.73
CA PRO A 50 -9.16 -5.02 5.65
C PRO A 50 -9.07 -4.16 4.39
N LEU A 51 -7.88 -4.07 3.83
CA LEU A 51 -7.63 -3.27 2.64
C LEU A 51 -6.89 -4.12 1.62
N GLU A 52 -7.08 -3.80 0.34
CA GLU A 52 -6.46 -4.53 -0.76
C GLU A 52 -5.34 -3.73 -1.38
N VAL A 53 -4.23 -4.40 -1.64
CA VAL A 53 -3.14 -3.82 -2.43
C VAL A 53 -3.29 -4.36 -3.84
N LYS A 54 -3.42 -3.47 -4.81
CA LYS A 54 -3.66 -3.82 -6.21
C LYS A 54 -2.57 -3.25 -7.10
N LYS A 55 -2.41 -3.86 -8.27
CA LYS A 55 -1.54 -3.32 -9.31
C LYS A 55 -2.34 -3.16 -10.60
N TYR A 56 -1.93 -2.20 -11.43
CA TYR A 56 -2.52 -2.00 -12.74
C TYR A 56 -2.05 -3.11 -13.67
N ILE A 57 -2.98 -3.76 -14.35
CA ILE A 57 -2.67 -4.91 -15.20
C ILE A 57 -2.74 -4.58 -16.69
N LYS A 58 -3.01 -3.33 -17.04
CA LYS A 58 -3.14 -3.01 -18.43
C LYS A 58 -2.31 -1.81 -18.82
#